data_f24bf6b897797fde7985ad8ea5a77e78
#
_entry.id   f24bf6b897797fde7985ad8ea5a77e78
#
_cell.length_a   1.000
_cell.length_b   1.000
_cell.length_c   1.000
_cell.angle_alpha   90.00
_cell.angle_beta   90.00
_cell.angle_gamma   90.00
#
_symmetry.space_group_name_H-M   'P 1'
#
loop_
_entity.id
_entity.type
_entity.pdbx_description
1 polymer ?
#
loop_
_entity_poly.entity_id
_entity_poly.type
_entity_poly.pdbx_seq_one_letter_code
_entity_poly.pdbx_strand_id
1 'polypeptide(L)'
;MKLKIVGSGGMSIIPSSFCKCKICQEARQKGGRYERLGPSLYIDDIKMLIDTPEEIAVACNRQNITEVKHLSISHSDPDHVKGMRIVEKIGYDFIQEKSMPIGFYALPEVIEDINRMNGDCLKYYGDILQCISVRGTSHIKIDNIDIDLINNNPDRNITFYVIRERSKKVIYACCNPKPFTHNELYFDAEVMIISLVSDDGILGDGTTLKEAPFKDEIWGKSYGYYNELEKLW
;
A
#
# COMPACT_ATOMS: atom_id res chain seq x y z
N MET A 1 4.35 -10.72 15.56
CA MET A 1 4.21 -10.08 14.23
C MET A 1 4.82 -8.70 14.26
N LYS A 2 5.74 -8.40 13.36
CA LYS A 2 6.42 -7.11 13.25
C LYS A 2 6.12 -6.47 11.90
N LEU A 3 5.44 -5.35 11.93
CA LEU A 3 5.05 -4.57 10.76
C LEU A 3 5.84 -3.27 10.72
N LYS A 4 6.27 -2.85 9.53
CA LYS A 4 6.88 -1.54 9.27
C LYS A 4 6.03 -0.79 8.27
N ILE A 5 5.53 0.39 8.60
CA ILE A 5 4.97 1.31 7.62
C ILE A 5 6.15 1.91 6.85
N VAL A 6 6.33 1.44 5.62
CA VAL A 6 7.47 1.82 4.77
C VAL A 6 7.25 3.21 4.20
N GLY A 7 6.01 3.51 3.85
CA GLY A 7 5.57 4.82 3.45
C GLY A 7 4.13 5.07 3.84
N SER A 8 3.80 6.29 4.22
CA SER A 8 2.49 6.73 4.72
C SER A 8 1.91 7.92 3.95
N GLY A 9 2.46 8.22 2.80
CA GLY A 9 1.90 9.17 1.84
C GLY A 9 0.73 8.54 1.09
N GLY A 10 0.01 9.33 0.31
CA GLY A 10 -0.96 8.86 -0.65
C GLY A 10 -0.45 9.15 -2.07
N MET A 11 -1.35 9.46 -2.98
CA MET A 11 -1.06 9.86 -4.36
C MET A 11 0.05 10.93 -4.47
N SER A 12 0.19 11.79 -3.47
CA SER A 12 1.26 12.79 -3.40
C SER A 12 2.14 12.53 -2.20
N ILE A 13 3.43 12.39 -2.43
CA ILE A 13 4.44 12.34 -1.38
C ILE A 13 4.61 13.70 -0.70
N ILE A 14 5.19 13.73 0.49
CA ILE A 14 5.61 14.97 1.16
C ILE A 14 7.14 14.91 1.34
N PRO A 15 7.88 15.88 0.80
CA PRO A 15 7.43 17.05 -0.01
C PRO A 15 7.00 16.65 -1.43
N SER A 16 5.86 17.18 -1.86
CA SER A 16 5.40 16.99 -3.24
C SER A 16 6.22 17.85 -4.20
N SER A 17 6.55 17.28 -5.37
CA SER A 17 7.30 17.99 -6.41
C SER A 17 6.62 19.30 -6.80
N PHE A 18 7.42 20.35 -6.92
CA PHE A 18 6.98 21.71 -7.28
C PHE A 18 6.05 22.40 -6.26
N CYS A 19 5.59 21.73 -5.22
CA CYS A 19 4.73 22.32 -4.18
C CYS A 19 5.52 23.32 -3.32
N LYS A 20 4.96 24.52 -3.15
CA LYS A 20 5.55 25.62 -2.35
C LYS A 20 4.84 25.85 -1.02
N CYS A 21 3.91 24.98 -0.62
CA CYS A 21 3.20 25.09 0.64
C CYS A 21 4.14 24.94 1.84
N LYS A 22 3.72 25.44 3.00
CA LYS A 22 4.52 25.41 4.24
C LYS A 22 4.96 24.00 4.62
N ILE A 23 4.08 23.01 4.48
CA ILE A 23 4.37 21.61 4.82
C ILE A 23 5.48 21.06 3.93
N CYS A 24 5.39 21.26 2.61
CA CYS A 24 6.41 20.78 1.68
C CYS A 24 7.73 21.53 1.82
N GLN A 25 7.70 22.82 2.14
CA GLN A 25 8.92 23.60 2.44
C GLN A 25 9.59 23.11 3.72
N GLU A 26 8.84 22.90 4.78
CA GLU A 26 9.35 22.34 6.03
C GLU A 26 9.95 20.95 5.84
N ALA A 27 9.25 20.08 5.11
CA ALA A 27 9.75 18.73 4.81
C ALA A 27 11.06 18.75 4.01
N ARG A 28 11.20 19.65 3.02
CA ARG A 28 12.47 19.81 2.28
C ARG A 28 13.63 20.29 3.17
N GLN A 29 13.32 21.14 4.15
CA GLN A 29 14.34 21.68 5.06
C GLN A 29 14.77 20.69 6.14
N LYS A 30 13.80 19.95 6.71
CA LYS A 30 14.02 19.11 7.88
C LYS A 30 14.25 17.64 7.53
N GLY A 31 13.68 17.15 6.42
CA GLY A 31 13.78 15.75 6.02
C GLY A 31 13.19 14.75 7.04
N GLY A 32 13.53 13.48 6.90
CA GLY A 32 13.25 12.41 7.86
C GLY A 32 11.77 12.27 8.20
N ARG A 33 11.40 12.46 9.46
CA ARG A 33 10.02 12.30 9.94
C ARG A 33 9.00 13.29 9.34
N TYR A 34 9.47 14.35 8.71
CA TYR A 34 8.61 15.33 8.05
C TYR A 34 8.24 14.91 6.62
N GLU A 35 8.90 13.88 6.11
CA GLU A 35 8.62 13.35 4.80
C GLU A 35 7.58 12.22 4.86
N ARG A 36 6.79 12.07 3.79
CA ARG A 36 5.86 10.97 3.56
C ARG A 36 6.11 10.41 2.16
N LEU A 37 6.65 9.21 2.09
CA LEU A 37 6.81 8.48 0.84
C LEU A 37 5.51 7.74 0.51
N GLY A 38 5.36 7.29 -0.73
CA GLY A 38 4.18 6.57 -1.21
C GLY A 38 3.81 5.36 -0.35
N PRO A 39 2.54 4.93 -0.37
CA PRO A 39 2.01 3.96 0.58
C PRO A 39 2.65 2.58 0.41
N SER A 40 3.19 2.02 1.48
CA SER A 40 3.72 0.66 1.48
C SER A 40 3.85 0.12 2.90
N LEU A 41 3.64 -1.19 3.06
CA LEU A 41 3.80 -1.93 4.30
C LEU A 41 4.79 -3.07 4.12
N TYR A 42 5.60 -3.34 5.15
CA TYR A 42 6.49 -4.50 5.18
C TYR A 42 6.21 -5.38 6.39
N ILE A 43 6.00 -6.68 6.15
CA ILE A 43 5.84 -7.69 7.17
C ILE A 43 7.19 -8.36 7.38
N ASP A 44 7.89 -7.98 8.44
CA ASP A 44 9.31 -8.34 8.65
C ASP A 44 9.48 -9.85 8.89
N ASP A 45 8.54 -10.50 9.57
CA ASP A 45 8.63 -11.92 9.91
C ASP A 45 8.70 -12.81 8.65
N ILE A 46 7.94 -12.49 7.62
CA ILE A 46 7.85 -13.26 6.37
C ILE A 46 8.51 -12.56 5.17
N LYS A 47 9.18 -11.43 5.40
CA LYS A 47 9.85 -10.65 4.33
C LYS A 47 8.92 -10.27 3.18
N MET A 48 7.68 -9.87 3.53
CA MET A 48 6.67 -9.50 2.54
C MET A 48 6.53 -7.99 2.44
N LEU A 49 6.65 -7.47 1.22
CA LEU A 49 6.39 -6.09 0.87
C LEU A 49 5.00 -5.98 0.23
N ILE A 50 4.20 -5.02 0.69
CA ILE A 50 2.90 -4.69 0.10
C ILE A 50 3.00 -3.31 -0.52
N ASP A 51 2.69 -3.22 -1.79
CA ASP A 51 2.76 -2.06 -2.67
C ASP A 51 4.18 -1.53 -2.94
N THR A 52 4.36 -1.04 -4.16
CA THR A 52 5.62 -0.52 -4.67
C THR A 52 5.42 0.85 -5.31
N PRO A 53 5.26 1.92 -4.51
CA PRO A 53 5.25 3.29 -5.01
C PRO A 53 6.57 3.63 -5.70
N GLU A 54 6.61 4.73 -6.45
CA GLU A 54 7.79 5.14 -7.22
C GLU A 54 9.06 5.22 -6.36
N GLU A 55 8.93 5.66 -5.11
CA GLU A 55 10.04 5.88 -4.18
C GLU A 55 10.40 4.63 -3.36
N ILE A 56 9.84 3.47 -3.66
CA ILE A 56 9.97 2.27 -2.81
C ILE A 56 11.41 1.89 -2.52
N ALA A 57 12.33 2.05 -3.46
CA ALA A 57 13.74 1.77 -3.25
C ALA A 57 14.37 2.68 -2.18
N VAL A 58 14.01 3.95 -2.19
CA VAL A 58 14.45 4.93 -1.18
C VAL A 58 13.82 4.60 0.18
N ALA A 59 12.54 4.26 0.18
CA ALA A 59 11.79 3.90 1.38
C ALA A 59 12.36 2.66 2.07
N CYS A 60 12.66 1.60 1.30
CA CYS A 60 13.29 0.38 1.80
C CYS A 60 14.68 0.66 2.42
N ASN A 61 15.51 1.47 1.76
CA ASN A 61 16.81 1.86 2.28
C ASN A 61 16.70 2.63 3.60
N ARG A 62 15.76 3.56 3.73
CA ARG A 62 15.52 4.30 4.97
C ARG A 62 15.09 3.42 6.13
N GLN A 63 14.32 2.36 5.84
CA GLN A 63 13.82 1.41 6.84
C GLN A 63 14.77 0.22 7.06
N ASN A 64 15.94 0.23 6.42
CA ASN A 64 16.91 -0.87 6.46
C ASN A 64 16.25 -2.23 6.11
N ILE A 65 15.44 -2.23 5.05
CA ILE A 65 14.86 -3.46 4.48
C ILE A 65 15.84 -3.98 3.44
N THR A 66 16.44 -5.12 3.73
CA THR A 66 17.51 -5.71 2.91
C THR A 66 17.09 -7.02 2.23
N GLU A 67 15.90 -7.52 2.53
CA GLU A 67 15.39 -8.76 1.98
C GLU A 67 13.88 -8.65 1.71
N VAL A 68 13.44 -9.12 0.54
CA VAL A 68 12.02 -9.30 0.19
C VAL A 68 11.89 -10.67 -0.46
N LYS A 69 11.06 -11.54 0.13
CA LYS A 69 10.73 -12.88 -0.40
C LYS A 69 9.35 -12.93 -1.04
N HIS A 70 8.49 -12.02 -0.63
CA HIS A 70 7.11 -11.95 -1.05
C HIS A 70 6.74 -10.51 -1.38
N LEU A 71 6.05 -10.32 -2.50
CA LEU A 71 5.52 -9.05 -2.96
C LEU A 71 4.00 -9.18 -3.14
N SER A 72 3.26 -8.21 -2.65
CA SER A 72 1.83 -8.10 -2.94
C SER A 72 1.49 -6.71 -3.43
N ILE A 73 0.52 -6.62 -4.32
CA ILE A 73 -0.01 -5.34 -4.81
C ILE A 73 -1.49 -5.26 -4.46
N SER A 74 -1.86 -4.16 -3.77
CA SER A 74 -3.24 -3.94 -3.33
C SER A 74 -4.17 -3.56 -4.48
N HIS A 75 -3.72 -2.73 -5.39
CA HIS A 75 -4.43 -2.31 -6.60
C HIS A 75 -3.46 -1.65 -7.59
N SER A 76 -3.96 -1.33 -8.79
CA SER A 76 -3.13 -0.92 -9.93
C SER A 76 -2.84 0.57 -10.04
N ASP A 77 -3.28 1.41 -9.11
CA ASP A 77 -3.02 2.85 -9.16
C ASP A 77 -1.51 3.14 -9.19
N PRO A 78 -1.06 4.15 -9.93
CA PRO A 78 0.37 4.41 -10.16
C PRO A 78 1.21 4.53 -8.89
N ASP A 79 0.69 5.17 -7.86
CA ASP A 79 1.34 5.34 -6.56
C ASP A 79 1.46 4.03 -5.75
N HIS A 80 0.94 2.91 -6.28
CA HIS A 80 1.09 1.58 -5.70
C HIS A 80 1.94 0.62 -6.54
N VAL A 81 2.13 0.91 -7.84
CA VAL A 81 2.76 -0.06 -8.76
C VAL A 81 3.97 0.47 -9.54
N LYS A 82 4.15 1.79 -9.67
CA LYS A 82 5.20 2.33 -10.55
C LYS A 82 6.63 2.03 -10.10
N GLY A 83 6.84 1.67 -8.85
CA GLY A 83 8.12 1.20 -8.32
C GLY A 83 8.37 -0.30 -8.51
N MET A 84 7.54 -1.04 -9.23
CA MET A 84 7.73 -2.49 -9.47
C MET A 84 9.09 -2.85 -10.07
N ARG A 85 9.79 -1.90 -10.66
CA ARG A 85 11.17 -2.08 -11.11
C ARG A 85 12.11 -2.58 -10.00
N ILE A 86 11.74 -2.40 -8.72
CA ILE A 86 12.51 -2.94 -7.59
C ILE A 86 12.68 -4.48 -7.69
N VAL A 87 11.77 -5.17 -8.39
CA VAL A 87 11.82 -6.61 -8.64
C VAL A 87 13.17 -7.03 -9.24
N GLU A 88 13.74 -6.23 -10.13
CA GLU A 88 15.07 -6.49 -10.71
C GLU A 88 16.18 -6.55 -9.65
N LYS A 89 16.00 -5.87 -8.51
CA LYS A 89 16.99 -5.79 -7.45
C LYS A 89 16.81 -6.87 -6.38
N ILE A 90 15.56 -7.22 -6.08
CA ILE A 90 15.25 -8.20 -5.05
C ILE A 90 15.19 -9.63 -5.58
N GLY A 91 14.91 -9.79 -6.87
CA GLY A 91 14.74 -11.10 -7.51
C GLY A 91 15.95 -11.59 -8.31
N TYR A 92 17.08 -10.89 -8.25
CA TYR A 92 18.30 -11.30 -8.95
C TYR A 92 19.56 -11.01 -8.14
N ASP A 93 20.35 -12.04 -7.90
CA ASP A 93 21.69 -11.91 -7.31
C ASP A 93 22.72 -11.62 -8.42
N PHE A 94 23.17 -10.39 -8.50
CA PHE A 94 24.13 -9.94 -9.52
C PHE A 94 25.57 -10.44 -9.30
N ILE A 95 25.86 -10.95 -8.11
CA ILE A 95 27.18 -11.52 -7.79
C ILE A 95 27.24 -12.98 -8.24
N GLN A 96 26.18 -13.73 -7.97
CA GLN A 96 26.07 -15.13 -8.33
C GLN A 96 25.43 -15.34 -9.72
N GLU A 97 24.99 -14.26 -10.37
CA GLU A 97 24.27 -14.28 -11.65
C GLU A 97 23.08 -15.24 -11.63
N LYS A 98 22.30 -15.18 -10.55
CA LYS A 98 21.23 -16.13 -10.28
C LYS A 98 19.91 -15.43 -10.00
N SER A 99 18.85 -15.92 -10.65
CA SER A 99 17.47 -15.54 -10.28
C SER A 99 17.11 -16.05 -8.89
N MET A 100 16.50 -15.18 -8.11
CA MET A 100 15.95 -15.48 -6.78
C MET A 100 14.43 -15.25 -6.83
N PRO A 101 13.64 -16.26 -7.24
CA PRO A 101 12.21 -16.10 -7.40
C PRO A 101 11.54 -15.65 -6.11
N ILE A 102 10.63 -14.69 -6.21
CA ILE A 102 9.83 -14.17 -5.11
C ILE A 102 8.35 -14.51 -5.35
N GLY A 103 7.62 -14.81 -4.28
CA GLY A 103 6.17 -14.99 -4.35
C GLY A 103 5.49 -13.66 -4.67
N PHE A 104 4.63 -13.64 -5.70
CA PHE A 104 3.84 -12.46 -6.04
C PHE A 104 2.36 -12.76 -5.86
N TYR A 105 1.68 -11.92 -5.07
CA TYR A 105 0.30 -12.12 -4.65
C TYR A 105 -0.54 -10.89 -5.02
N ALA A 106 -1.58 -11.10 -5.80
CA ALA A 106 -2.58 -10.07 -6.10
C ALA A 106 -3.89 -10.73 -6.54
N LEU A 107 -4.99 -9.99 -6.45
CA LEU A 107 -6.24 -10.41 -7.07
C LEU A 107 -6.07 -10.52 -8.59
N PRO A 108 -6.77 -11.47 -9.26
CA PRO A 108 -6.66 -11.63 -10.71
C PRO A 108 -6.92 -10.34 -11.48
N GLU A 109 -7.91 -9.58 -11.03
CA GLU A 109 -8.32 -8.31 -11.63
C GLU A 109 -7.20 -7.26 -11.51
N VAL A 110 -6.50 -7.24 -10.37
CA VAL A 110 -5.32 -6.38 -10.16
C VAL A 110 -4.18 -6.78 -11.09
N ILE A 111 -3.95 -8.08 -11.30
CA ILE A 111 -2.94 -8.60 -12.23
C ILE A 111 -3.25 -8.16 -13.67
N GLU A 112 -4.51 -8.27 -14.09
CA GLU A 112 -4.94 -7.82 -15.41
C GLU A 112 -4.75 -6.32 -15.59
N ASP A 113 -5.12 -5.52 -14.57
CA ASP A 113 -4.95 -4.08 -14.58
C ASP A 113 -3.47 -3.67 -14.65
N ILE A 114 -2.60 -4.32 -13.88
CA ILE A 114 -1.15 -4.09 -13.93
C ILE A 114 -0.61 -4.34 -15.33
N ASN A 115 -0.96 -5.46 -15.95
CA ASN A 115 -0.52 -5.80 -17.29
C ASN A 115 -1.02 -4.79 -18.32
N ARG A 116 -2.30 -4.39 -18.22
CA ARG A 116 -2.88 -3.39 -19.13
C ARG A 116 -2.20 -2.03 -19.03
N MET A 117 -1.87 -1.59 -17.81
CA MET A 117 -1.27 -0.28 -17.56
C MET A 117 0.23 -0.22 -17.82
N ASN A 118 0.93 -1.36 -17.68
CA ASN A 118 2.39 -1.41 -17.72
C ASN A 118 2.95 -2.32 -18.85
N GLY A 119 2.16 -2.63 -19.87
CA GLY A 119 2.62 -3.33 -21.07
C GLY A 119 3.19 -4.72 -20.78
N ASP A 120 2.39 -5.60 -20.16
CA ASP A 120 2.79 -6.98 -19.82
C ASP A 120 4.03 -7.07 -18.91
N CYS A 121 4.20 -6.11 -18.00
CA CYS A 121 5.38 -6.08 -17.12
C CYS A 121 5.54 -7.34 -16.28
N LEU A 122 4.46 -8.01 -15.90
CA LEU A 122 4.53 -9.28 -15.17
C LEU A 122 5.12 -10.40 -16.01
N LYS A 123 4.90 -10.39 -17.32
CA LYS A 123 5.55 -11.30 -18.25
C LYS A 123 7.04 -11.00 -18.39
N TYR A 124 7.42 -9.73 -18.39
CA TYR A 124 8.83 -9.32 -18.41
C TYR A 124 9.58 -9.83 -17.17
N TYR A 125 8.92 -9.83 -16.00
CA TYR A 125 9.48 -10.32 -14.74
C TYR A 125 9.20 -11.81 -14.49
N GLY A 126 8.72 -12.56 -15.46
CA GLY A 126 8.20 -13.94 -15.30
C GLY A 126 9.19 -14.94 -14.68
N ASP A 127 10.49 -14.76 -14.91
CA ASP A 127 11.53 -15.61 -14.31
C ASP A 127 11.80 -15.30 -12.84
N ILE A 128 11.35 -14.12 -12.37
CA ILE A 128 11.56 -13.63 -11.00
C ILE A 128 10.28 -13.76 -10.18
N LEU A 129 9.14 -13.34 -10.76
CA LEU A 129 7.87 -13.33 -10.07
C LEU A 129 7.15 -14.67 -10.22
N GLN A 130 7.05 -15.40 -9.12
CA GLN A 130 6.15 -16.56 -9.04
C GLN A 130 4.74 -16.05 -8.75
N CYS A 131 3.99 -15.74 -9.81
CA CYS A 131 2.69 -15.11 -9.72
C CYS A 131 1.65 -16.08 -9.14
N ILE A 132 1.08 -15.70 -8.01
CA ILE A 132 0.00 -16.40 -7.34
C ILE A 132 -1.25 -15.55 -7.46
N SER A 133 -2.13 -15.94 -8.38
CA SER A 133 -3.43 -15.32 -8.58
C SER A 133 -4.39 -15.81 -7.50
N VAL A 134 -5.02 -14.88 -6.78
CA VAL A 134 -5.98 -15.17 -5.71
C VAL A 134 -7.38 -14.71 -6.12
N ARG A 135 -8.39 -15.60 -6.07
CA ARG A 135 -9.75 -15.29 -6.48
C ARG A 135 -10.66 -15.10 -5.27
N GLY A 136 -11.38 -13.99 -5.25
CA GLY A 136 -12.33 -13.69 -4.19
C GLY A 136 -11.66 -13.34 -2.86
N THR A 137 -12.24 -13.76 -1.75
CA THR A 137 -11.56 -13.73 -0.44
C THR A 137 -10.53 -14.83 -0.43
N SER A 138 -9.26 -14.48 -0.53
CA SER A 138 -8.20 -15.48 -0.67
C SER A 138 -7.34 -15.50 0.57
N HIS A 139 -7.12 -16.70 1.05
CA HIS A 139 -6.31 -16.96 2.21
C HIS A 139 -4.93 -17.46 1.78
N ILE A 140 -3.90 -16.80 2.29
CA ILE A 140 -2.50 -17.17 2.11
C ILE A 140 -1.91 -17.46 3.48
N LYS A 141 -1.18 -18.56 3.59
CA LYS A 141 -0.40 -18.87 4.78
C LYS A 141 1.08 -18.90 4.42
N ILE A 142 1.86 -18.07 5.10
CA ILE A 142 3.31 -18.03 4.98
C ILE A 142 3.89 -18.15 6.40
N ASP A 143 4.58 -19.24 6.66
CA ASP A 143 5.06 -19.62 7.98
C ASP A 143 3.93 -19.61 9.02
N ASN A 144 4.01 -18.73 10.02
CA ASN A 144 3.02 -18.57 11.09
C ASN A 144 2.08 -17.36 10.87
N ILE A 145 2.15 -16.73 9.72
CA ILE A 145 1.31 -15.59 9.34
C ILE A 145 0.24 -16.03 8.36
N ASP A 146 -1.01 -15.76 8.72
CA ASP A 146 -2.17 -15.94 7.86
C ASP A 146 -2.61 -14.58 7.30
N ILE A 147 -2.86 -14.51 6.00
CA ILE A 147 -3.24 -13.26 5.31
C ILE A 147 -4.46 -13.53 4.44
N ASP A 148 -5.55 -12.79 4.66
CA ASP A 148 -6.66 -12.75 3.73
C ASP A 148 -6.57 -11.50 2.85
N LEU A 149 -6.72 -11.70 1.54
CA LEU A 149 -6.83 -10.66 0.54
C LEU A 149 -8.31 -10.49 0.20
N ILE A 150 -8.87 -9.34 0.51
CA ILE A 150 -10.29 -9.05 0.36
C ILE A 150 -10.45 -7.93 -0.66
N ASN A 151 -11.18 -8.20 -1.76
CA ASN A 151 -11.59 -7.12 -2.66
C ASN A 151 -12.66 -6.26 -1.99
N ASN A 152 -12.21 -5.18 -1.37
CA ASN A 152 -13.12 -4.27 -0.66
C ASN A 152 -13.90 -3.33 -1.59
N ASN A 153 -13.33 -3.05 -2.75
CA ASN A 153 -13.97 -2.19 -3.75
C ASN A 153 -13.87 -2.85 -5.14
N PRO A 154 -14.88 -3.66 -5.54
CA PRO A 154 -14.85 -4.37 -6.82
C PRO A 154 -14.81 -3.47 -8.05
N ASP A 155 -15.32 -2.24 -7.95
CA ASP A 155 -15.32 -1.30 -9.08
C ASP A 155 -13.91 -0.78 -9.41
N ARG A 156 -13.01 -0.81 -8.42
CA ARG A 156 -11.63 -0.36 -8.52
C ARG A 156 -10.59 -1.42 -8.19
N ASN A 157 -11.04 -2.64 -7.88
CA ASN A 157 -10.19 -3.78 -7.53
C ASN A 157 -9.21 -3.49 -6.36
N ILE A 158 -9.73 -2.86 -5.28
CA ILE A 158 -8.90 -2.47 -4.14
C ILE A 158 -8.88 -3.57 -3.09
N THR A 159 -7.72 -4.10 -2.81
CA THR A 159 -7.49 -5.16 -1.84
C THR A 159 -7.23 -4.61 -0.45
N PHE A 160 -7.98 -5.08 0.54
CA PHE A 160 -7.63 -4.99 1.95
C PHE A 160 -6.99 -6.28 2.42
N TYR A 161 -6.08 -6.16 3.37
CA TYR A 161 -5.37 -7.28 3.96
C TYR A 161 -5.77 -7.47 5.42
N VAL A 162 -6.18 -8.68 5.78
CA VAL A 162 -6.35 -9.09 7.18
C VAL A 162 -5.18 -10.00 7.55
N ILE A 163 -4.26 -9.49 8.35
CA ILE A 163 -3.00 -10.14 8.69
C ILE A 163 -3.11 -10.70 10.12
N ARG A 164 -2.89 -11.99 10.28
CA ARG A 164 -3.02 -12.67 11.58
C ARG A 164 -1.78 -13.45 11.95
N GLU A 165 -1.42 -13.37 13.22
CA GLU A 165 -0.47 -14.25 13.86
C GLU A 165 -0.99 -14.65 15.23
N ARG A 166 -1.34 -15.93 15.43
CA ARG A 166 -1.98 -16.42 16.63
C ARG A 166 -3.28 -15.66 16.94
N SER A 167 -3.36 -14.96 18.11
CA SER A 167 -4.51 -14.13 18.48
C SER A 167 -4.45 -12.69 17.93
N LYS A 168 -3.31 -12.27 17.38
CA LYS A 168 -3.13 -10.90 16.89
C LYS A 168 -3.72 -10.75 15.50
N LYS A 169 -4.49 -9.69 15.28
CA LYS A 169 -5.09 -9.35 14.00
C LYS A 169 -4.83 -7.88 13.67
N VAL A 170 -4.32 -7.64 12.47
CA VAL A 170 -4.10 -6.29 11.91
C VAL A 170 -4.78 -6.21 10.57
N ILE A 171 -5.46 -5.09 10.31
CA ILE A 171 -6.03 -4.77 9.01
C ILE A 171 -5.17 -3.70 8.35
N TYR A 172 -4.80 -3.94 7.09
CA TYR A 172 -4.15 -2.95 6.24
C TYR A 172 -5.06 -2.58 5.08
N ALA A 173 -5.57 -1.34 5.10
CA ALA A 173 -6.50 -0.73 4.15
C ALA A 173 -5.85 0.52 3.55
N CYS A 174 -4.89 0.32 2.66
CA CYS A 174 -3.93 1.33 2.25
C CYS A 174 -4.52 2.52 1.48
N CYS A 175 -5.61 2.34 0.75
CA CYS A 175 -6.16 3.36 -0.14
C CYS A 175 -7.65 3.20 -0.34
N ASN A 176 -8.34 4.31 -0.65
CA ASN A 176 -9.75 4.37 -1.08
C ASN A 176 -10.67 3.42 -0.29
N PRO A 177 -10.81 3.60 1.03
CA PRO A 177 -11.60 2.68 1.86
C PRO A 177 -13.10 2.70 1.55
N LYS A 178 -13.59 3.66 0.77
CA LYS A 178 -15.00 3.73 0.36
C LYS A 178 -15.24 3.09 -1.00
N PRO A 179 -16.41 2.43 -1.18
CA PRO A 179 -17.35 2.07 -0.11
C PRO A 179 -16.71 1.06 0.83
N PHE A 180 -16.89 1.23 2.15
CA PHE A 180 -16.41 0.25 3.12
C PHE A 180 -17.35 -0.95 3.11
N THR A 181 -16.89 -2.04 2.54
CA THR A 181 -17.70 -3.26 2.46
C THR A 181 -17.65 -3.99 3.80
N HIS A 182 -18.82 -4.29 4.34
CA HIS A 182 -18.92 -5.10 5.55
C HIS A 182 -18.32 -6.50 5.33
N ASN A 183 -17.38 -6.88 6.19
CA ASN A 183 -16.78 -8.21 6.17
C ASN A 183 -16.49 -8.65 7.61
N GLU A 184 -16.95 -9.84 7.97
CA GLU A 184 -16.77 -10.39 9.33
C GLU A 184 -15.28 -10.54 9.71
N LEU A 185 -14.40 -10.68 8.75
CA LEU A 185 -12.96 -10.78 9.00
C LEU A 185 -12.37 -9.48 9.57
N TYR A 186 -13.05 -8.35 9.44
CA TYR A 186 -12.57 -7.07 9.96
C TYR A 186 -12.81 -6.89 11.46
N PHE A 187 -13.77 -7.61 12.06
CA PHE A 187 -14.06 -7.49 13.49
C PHE A 187 -12.93 -8.00 14.35
N ASP A 188 -12.84 -7.49 15.56
CA ASP A 188 -11.87 -7.85 16.59
C ASP A 188 -10.40 -7.68 16.15
N ALA A 189 -10.12 -6.72 15.28
CA ALA A 189 -8.76 -6.36 14.95
C ALA A 189 -8.14 -5.48 16.03
N GLU A 190 -6.93 -5.80 16.47
CA GLU A 190 -6.19 -4.98 17.44
C GLU A 190 -5.73 -3.64 16.82
N VAL A 191 -5.46 -3.63 15.53
CA VAL A 191 -4.96 -2.45 14.80
C VAL A 191 -5.57 -2.41 13.41
N MET A 192 -6.01 -1.23 13.00
CA MET A 192 -6.36 -0.93 11.62
C MET A 192 -5.46 0.18 11.09
N ILE A 193 -4.72 -0.11 10.03
CA ILE A 193 -3.93 0.85 9.28
C ILE A 193 -4.74 1.23 8.06
N ILE A 194 -5.29 2.44 8.05
CA ILE A 194 -6.23 2.88 7.02
C ILE A 194 -5.89 4.27 6.51
N SER A 195 -6.15 4.49 5.24
CA SER A 195 -6.05 5.80 4.62
C SER A 195 -7.25 6.66 5.02
N LEU A 196 -6.98 7.75 5.71
CA LEU A 196 -8.00 8.66 6.23
C LEU A 196 -7.77 10.08 5.77
N VAL A 197 -8.87 10.80 5.67
CA VAL A 197 -8.89 12.25 5.51
C VAL A 197 -9.63 12.87 6.71
N SER A 198 -9.01 13.84 7.37
CA SER A 198 -9.66 14.59 8.44
C SER A 198 -10.35 15.82 7.87
N ASP A 199 -11.61 16.04 8.26
CA ASP A 199 -12.34 17.27 7.92
C ASP A 199 -11.62 18.53 8.37
N ASP A 200 -10.94 18.45 9.52
CA ASP A 200 -10.18 19.55 10.12
C ASP A 200 -8.72 19.59 9.62
N GLY A 201 -8.36 18.72 8.66
CA GLY A 201 -7.05 18.70 8.06
C GLY A 201 -6.72 20.03 7.39
N ILE A 202 -5.60 20.63 7.79
CA ILE A 202 -5.13 21.91 7.23
C ILE A 202 -4.40 21.65 5.91
N LEU A 203 -4.91 22.25 4.85
CA LEU A 203 -4.29 22.23 3.53
C LEU A 203 -3.04 23.13 3.49
N GLY A 204 -2.25 22.96 2.45
CA GLY A 204 -0.99 23.68 2.29
C GLY A 204 -1.14 25.21 2.16
N ASP A 205 -2.31 25.70 1.83
CA ASP A 205 -2.67 27.13 1.77
C ASP A 205 -3.19 27.68 3.11
N GLY A 206 -3.41 26.79 4.10
CA GLY A 206 -3.91 27.13 5.43
C GLY A 206 -5.42 27.02 5.57
N THR A 207 -6.15 26.66 4.51
CA THR A 207 -7.58 26.34 4.60
C THR A 207 -7.77 24.92 5.15
N THR A 208 -8.96 24.65 5.67
CA THR A 208 -9.31 23.26 6.06
C THR A 208 -9.87 22.50 4.88
N LEU A 209 -9.75 21.18 4.91
CA LEU A 209 -10.35 20.31 3.88
C LEU A 209 -11.88 20.53 3.80
N LYS A 210 -12.52 20.83 4.93
CA LYS A 210 -13.94 21.15 5.02
C LYS A 210 -14.35 22.35 4.18
N GLU A 211 -13.43 23.31 4.01
CA GLU A 211 -13.66 24.54 3.22
C GLU A 211 -13.26 24.37 1.75
N ALA A 212 -12.60 23.26 1.38
CA ALA A 212 -12.15 23.05 0.02
C ALA A 212 -13.33 22.82 -0.93
N PRO A 213 -13.39 23.53 -2.07
CA PRO A 213 -14.53 23.46 -3.00
C PRO A 213 -14.70 22.09 -3.67
N PHE A 214 -13.65 21.27 -3.71
CA PHE A 214 -13.65 19.92 -4.31
C PHE A 214 -13.81 18.79 -3.26
N LYS A 215 -14.10 19.14 -2.00
CA LYS A 215 -14.21 18.21 -0.89
C LYS A 215 -15.10 17.01 -1.20
N ASP A 216 -16.31 17.28 -1.68
CA ASP A 216 -17.32 16.23 -1.89
C ASP A 216 -17.07 15.41 -3.17
N GLU A 217 -16.41 16.01 -4.17
CA GLU A 217 -16.15 15.33 -5.44
C GLU A 217 -14.97 14.38 -5.38
N ILE A 218 -13.89 14.77 -4.73
CA ILE A 218 -12.64 14.01 -4.72
C ILE A 218 -12.51 13.20 -3.43
N TRP A 219 -12.65 13.86 -2.28
CA TRP A 219 -12.37 13.24 -0.99
C TRP A 219 -13.54 12.46 -0.42
N GLY A 220 -14.75 13.01 -0.49
CA GLY A 220 -15.95 12.38 0.03
C GLY A 220 -16.34 11.05 -0.61
N LYS A 221 -15.88 10.82 -1.87
CA LYS A 221 -16.17 9.57 -2.59
C LYS A 221 -15.15 8.47 -2.33
N SER A 222 -13.92 8.82 -1.99
CA SER A 222 -12.81 7.86 -1.94
C SER A 222 -12.27 7.62 -0.53
N TYR A 223 -12.37 8.59 0.36
CA TYR A 223 -11.80 8.52 1.70
C TYR A 223 -12.88 8.52 2.76
N GLY A 224 -12.70 7.70 3.80
CA GLY A 224 -13.51 7.74 5.01
C GLY A 224 -13.15 8.95 5.86
N TYR A 225 -14.12 9.59 6.44
CA TYR A 225 -13.90 10.52 7.52
C TYR A 225 -13.82 9.74 8.84
N TYR A 226 -12.99 10.22 9.77
CA TYR A 226 -12.81 9.57 11.07
C TYR A 226 -14.13 9.24 11.77
N ASN A 227 -15.08 10.18 11.76
CA ASN A 227 -16.40 10.04 12.36
C ASN A 227 -17.30 8.96 11.70
N GLU A 228 -16.99 8.55 10.48
CA GLU A 228 -17.70 7.45 9.81
C GLU A 228 -17.15 6.10 10.25
N LEU A 229 -15.86 6.04 10.53
CA LEU A 229 -15.21 4.82 11.00
C LEU A 229 -15.53 4.49 12.45
N GLU A 230 -15.72 5.48 13.32
CA GLU A 230 -16.17 5.27 14.70
C GLU A 230 -17.52 4.53 14.79
N LYS A 231 -18.33 4.56 13.74
CA LYS A 231 -19.61 3.86 13.68
C LYS A 231 -19.48 2.39 13.23
N LEU A 232 -18.30 1.97 12.81
CA LEU A 232 -18.02 0.61 12.31
C LEU A 232 -17.35 -0.28 13.34
N TRP A 233 -17.02 0.27 14.55
CA TRP A 233 -16.40 -0.42 15.69
C TRP A 233 -17.36 -0.64 16.83
#